data_3f375a5a901ae560feac080e9628e419
#
_entry.id   3f375a5a901ae560feac080e9628e419
#
_cell.length_a   1.000
_cell.length_b   1.000
_cell.length_c   1.000
_cell.angle_alpha   90.00
_cell.angle_beta   90.00
_cell.angle_gamma   90.00
#
_symmetry.space_group_name_H-M   'P 1'
#
loop_
_entity.id
_entity.type
_entity.pdbx_description
1 polymer ?
#
loop_
_entity_poly.entity_id
_entity_poly.type
_entity_poly.pdbx_seq_one_letter_code
_entity_poly.pdbx_strand_id
1 'polypeptide(L)'
;MEIKSLKISGDATKREWAVYIFLATPKNKTEPIKLYVGKVGDNRDGCNPVISRIGNHFSYNKVHSQIRNKIEKPEEYDYEYFYCQFGKYEDDIKIRFVNKQKINELERELNRKTQKKIISNPNYELLNPYGGKYISMVKKESRNILNEEELSILDRLIEKAFLVHTEDAY
;
A
#
# COMPACT_ATOMS: atom_id res chain seq x y z
N MET A 1 13.58 -7.51 31.05
CA MET A 1 12.49 -7.62 30.07
C MET A 1 11.82 -6.25 29.96
N GLU A 2 11.63 -5.74 28.75
CA GLU A 2 10.98 -4.45 28.48
C GLU A 2 9.56 -4.69 27.99
N ILE A 3 8.59 -3.93 28.50
CA ILE A 3 7.19 -3.97 28.05
C ILE A 3 7.05 -2.98 26.90
N LYS A 4 6.59 -3.46 25.72
CA LYS A 4 6.34 -2.65 24.53
C LYS A 4 4.85 -2.63 24.19
N SER A 5 4.37 -1.57 23.58
CA SER A 5 2.98 -1.42 23.17
C SER A 5 2.88 -1.05 21.69
N LEU A 6 1.79 -1.48 21.04
CA LEU A 6 1.42 -1.12 19.69
C LEU A 6 -0.04 -0.67 19.70
N LYS A 7 -0.31 0.57 19.24
CA LYS A 7 -1.67 1.09 19.12
C LYS A 7 -2.19 0.84 17.70
N ILE A 8 -3.37 0.23 17.60
CA ILE A 8 -4.04 -0.07 16.33
C ILE A 8 -5.36 0.69 16.29
N SER A 9 -5.61 1.43 15.20
CA SER A 9 -6.91 2.07 14.98
C SER A 9 -8.00 1.02 14.74
N GLY A 10 -9.20 1.22 15.31
CA GLY A 10 -10.37 0.39 15.04
C GLY A 10 -10.75 0.36 13.56
N ASP A 11 -10.49 1.43 12.79
CA ASP A 11 -10.74 1.46 11.35
C ASP A 11 -9.91 0.43 10.59
N ALA A 12 -8.69 0.10 11.04
CA ALA A 12 -7.86 -0.92 10.43
C ALA A 12 -8.42 -2.34 10.56
N THR A 13 -9.44 -2.55 11.40
CA THR A 13 -10.13 -3.84 11.60
C THR A 13 -11.37 -4.01 10.73
N LYS A 14 -11.82 -2.96 10.04
CA LYS A 14 -12.98 -3.02 9.15
C LYS A 14 -12.68 -3.86 7.91
N ARG A 15 -13.68 -4.63 7.49
CA ARG A 15 -13.62 -5.43 6.26
C ARG A 15 -14.01 -4.56 5.07
N GLU A 16 -13.03 -3.84 4.54
CA GLU A 16 -13.22 -2.85 3.47
C GLU A 16 -12.14 -2.98 2.39
N TRP A 17 -12.49 -2.58 1.18
CA TRP A 17 -11.52 -2.41 0.09
C TRP A 17 -10.59 -1.26 0.41
N ALA A 18 -9.30 -1.46 0.28
CA ALA A 18 -8.33 -0.42 0.57
C ALA A 18 -7.10 -0.48 -0.33
N VAL A 19 -6.46 0.67 -0.54
CA VAL A 19 -5.09 0.77 -1.03
C VAL A 19 -4.22 1.41 0.02
N TYR A 20 -2.91 1.15 -0.03
CA TYR A 20 -1.99 1.61 0.97
C TYR A 20 -0.59 1.87 0.44
N ILE A 21 0.13 2.74 1.16
CA ILE A 21 1.57 2.92 1.10
C ILE A 21 2.15 2.46 2.43
N PHE A 22 3.14 1.62 2.34
CA PHE A 22 3.91 1.15 3.48
C PHE A 22 5.29 1.78 3.42
N LEU A 23 5.70 2.49 4.47
CA LEU A 23 7.01 3.07 4.62
C LEU A 23 7.86 2.22 5.56
N ALA A 24 9.11 2.01 5.18
CA ALA A 24 10.14 1.45 6.04
C ALA A 24 11.29 2.45 6.13
N THR A 25 11.43 3.09 7.28
CA THR A 25 12.45 4.08 7.57
C THR A 25 13.63 3.42 8.27
N PRO A 26 14.84 3.43 7.68
CA PRO A 26 16.01 2.81 8.29
C PRO A 26 16.43 3.56 9.56
N LYS A 27 16.69 2.85 10.65
CA LYS A 27 17.15 3.44 11.93
C LYS A 27 18.50 4.09 11.84
N ASN A 28 19.35 3.62 10.94
CA ASN A 28 20.72 4.12 10.74
C ASN A 28 20.83 5.32 9.78
N LYS A 29 19.73 5.73 9.13
CA LYS A 29 19.67 6.85 8.18
C LYS A 29 20.68 6.79 7.00
N THR A 30 21.31 5.66 6.76
CA THR A 30 22.30 5.50 5.66
C THR A 30 21.70 4.92 4.39
N GLU A 31 20.56 4.26 4.51
CA GLU A 31 19.81 3.67 3.41
C GLU A 31 18.60 4.55 3.03
N PRO A 32 18.09 4.43 1.81
CA PRO A 32 16.87 5.11 1.43
C PRO A 32 15.66 4.57 2.21
N ILE A 33 14.66 5.42 2.40
CA ILE A 33 13.34 5.04 2.90
C ILE A 33 12.71 4.13 1.85
N LYS A 34 12.30 2.93 2.26
CA LYS A 34 11.73 1.94 1.36
C LYS A 34 10.21 2.03 1.37
N LEU A 35 9.63 2.08 0.18
CA LEU A 35 8.19 2.19 -0.03
C LEU A 35 7.65 0.89 -0.62
N TYR A 36 6.46 0.50 -0.21
CA TYR A 36 5.71 -0.58 -0.83
C TYR A 36 4.26 -0.14 -1.03
N VAL A 37 3.75 -0.24 -2.24
CA VAL A 37 2.34 0.05 -2.56
C VAL A 37 1.55 -1.24 -2.67
N GLY A 38 0.37 -1.28 -2.09
CA GLY A 38 -0.47 -2.47 -2.14
C GLY A 38 -1.95 -2.20 -1.94
N LYS A 39 -2.73 -3.28 -1.93
CA LYS A 39 -4.18 -3.24 -1.77
C LYS A 39 -4.70 -4.32 -0.83
N VAL A 40 -5.94 -4.14 -0.41
CA VAL A 40 -6.74 -5.09 0.38
C VAL A 40 -8.04 -5.35 -0.38
N GLY A 41 -8.44 -6.62 -0.48
CA GLY A 41 -9.75 -7.02 -1.01
C GLY A 41 -9.74 -7.86 -2.29
N ASP A 42 -8.61 -7.97 -2.97
CA ASP A 42 -8.51 -8.72 -4.24
C ASP A 42 -8.30 -10.24 -4.05
N ASN A 43 -7.90 -10.70 -2.88
CA ASN A 43 -7.47 -12.07 -2.68
C ASN A 43 -8.62 -12.97 -2.22
N ARG A 44 -8.97 -13.96 -3.05
CA ARG A 44 -9.83 -15.14 -2.75
C ARG A 44 -11.08 -14.80 -1.91
N ASP A 45 -11.86 -15.75 -1.55
CA ASP A 45 -13.09 -15.57 -0.79
C ASP A 45 -12.85 -14.92 0.58
N GLY A 46 -13.03 -13.63 0.64
CA GLY A 46 -12.92 -12.82 1.84
C GLY A 46 -11.86 -11.71 1.78
N CYS A 47 -12.33 -10.50 1.95
CA CYS A 47 -11.50 -9.34 2.19
C CYS A 47 -11.07 -9.33 3.66
N ASN A 48 -9.82 -9.61 3.93
CA ASN A 48 -9.27 -9.45 5.27
C ASN A 48 -9.05 -7.96 5.57
N PRO A 49 -9.24 -7.51 6.82
CA PRO A 49 -8.95 -6.13 7.22
C PRO A 49 -7.52 -5.71 6.93
N VAL A 50 -7.29 -4.39 6.87
CA VAL A 50 -5.96 -3.80 6.68
C VAL A 50 -4.94 -4.35 7.67
N ILE A 51 -5.32 -4.50 8.95
CA ILE A 51 -4.43 -5.03 9.99
C ILE A 51 -3.93 -6.45 9.70
N SER A 52 -4.76 -7.30 9.10
CA SER A 52 -4.35 -8.65 8.67
C SER A 52 -3.30 -8.60 7.56
N ARG A 53 -3.42 -7.62 6.65
CA ARG A 53 -2.45 -7.43 5.58
C ARG A 53 -1.11 -6.93 6.12
N ILE A 54 -1.12 -6.04 7.11
CA ILE A 54 0.09 -5.60 7.84
C ILE A 54 0.81 -6.83 8.42
N GLY A 55 0.11 -7.67 9.19
CA GLY A 55 0.69 -8.88 9.77
C GLY A 55 1.27 -9.83 8.72
N ASN A 56 0.59 -9.99 7.59
CA ASN A 56 1.07 -10.83 6.49
C ASN A 56 2.40 -10.35 5.90
N HIS A 57 2.66 -9.05 5.84
CA HIS A 57 3.93 -8.51 5.35
C HIS A 57 5.15 -8.96 6.16
N PHE A 58 4.95 -9.24 7.44
CA PHE A 58 6.00 -9.66 8.37
C PHE A 58 5.98 -11.15 8.74
N SER A 59 5.00 -11.91 8.25
CA SER A 59 4.92 -13.34 8.50
C SER A 59 6.13 -14.08 7.88
N TYR A 60 6.39 -15.30 8.32
CA TYR A 60 7.43 -16.17 7.72
C TYR A 60 6.92 -16.96 6.51
N ASN A 61 5.77 -16.60 5.96
CA ASN A 61 5.21 -17.20 4.76
C ASN A 61 5.83 -16.57 3.51
N LYS A 62 6.58 -17.35 2.73
CA LYS A 62 7.29 -16.89 1.52
C LYS A 62 6.37 -16.25 0.47
N VAL A 63 5.10 -16.62 0.41
CA VAL A 63 4.16 -16.10 -0.60
C VAL A 63 3.56 -14.74 -0.22
N HIS A 64 3.26 -14.53 1.07
CA HIS A 64 2.51 -13.35 1.53
C HIS A 64 3.38 -12.27 2.17
N SER A 65 4.59 -12.60 2.57
CA SER A 65 5.50 -11.75 3.35
C SER A 65 6.31 -10.80 2.48
N GLN A 66 5.62 -9.91 1.76
CA GLN A 66 6.26 -9.06 0.75
C GLN A 66 7.34 -8.12 1.32
N ILE A 67 7.17 -7.60 2.52
CA ILE A 67 8.18 -6.72 3.15
C ILE A 67 9.36 -7.56 3.64
N ARG A 68 9.11 -8.61 4.41
CA ARG A 68 10.18 -9.51 4.89
C ARG A 68 11.00 -10.14 3.78
N ASN A 69 10.40 -10.40 2.63
CA ASN A 69 11.13 -10.97 1.47
C ASN A 69 12.00 -9.94 0.72
N LYS A 70 11.76 -8.65 0.94
CA LYS A 70 12.43 -7.55 0.22
C LYS A 70 13.37 -6.74 1.10
N ILE A 71 13.22 -6.82 2.41
CA ILE A 71 14.08 -6.17 3.40
C ILE A 71 14.78 -7.26 4.20
N GLU A 72 16.11 -7.33 4.08
CA GLU A 72 16.93 -8.42 4.65
C GLU A 72 16.85 -8.45 6.19
N LYS A 73 16.88 -7.28 6.82
CA LYS A 73 16.84 -7.11 8.28
C LYS A 73 15.68 -6.19 8.69
N PRO A 74 14.44 -6.71 8.71
CA PRO A 74 13.26 -5.88 9.00
C PRO A 74 13.29 -5.19 10.36
N GLU A 75 14.01 -5.72 11.34
CA GLU A 75 14.17 -5.15 12.68
C GLU A 75 15.02 -3.88 12.74
N GLU A 76 15.77 -3.58 11.70
CA GLU A 76 16.56 -2.35 11.56
C GLU A 76 15.77 -1.16 11.02
N TYR A 77 14.46 -1.33 10.79
CA TYR A 77 13.56 -0.30 10.27
C TYR A 77 12.42 -0.02 11.24
N ASP A 78 11.94 1.22 11.20
CA ASP A 78 10.65 1.62 11.73
C ASP A 78 9.63 1.67 10.60
N TYR A 79 8.36 1.36 10.91
CA TYR A 79 7.36 1.14 9.89
C TYR A 79 6.12 1.99 10.11
N GLU A 80 5.66 2.63 9.03
CA GLU A 80 4.40 3.35 9.00
C GLU A 80 3.50 2.83 7.88
N TYR A 81 2.20 2.85 8.11
CA TYR A 81 1.20 2.29 7.21
C TYR A 81 0.11 3.32 6.92
N PHE A 82 0.14 3.88 5.73
CA PHE A 82 -0.84 4.85 5.25
C PHE A 82 -1.84 4.14 4.34
N TYR A 83 -3.12 4.25 4.63
CA TYR A 83 -4.16 3.57 3.85
C TYR A 83 -5.40 4.43 3.67
N CYS A 84 -6.15 4.16 2.61
CA CYS A 84 -7.47 4.70 2.36
C CYS A 84 -8.44 3.57 2.02
N GLN A 85 -9.61 3.61 2.61
CA GLN A 85 -10.70 2.65 2.41
C GLN A 85 -11.68 3.19 1.36
N PHE A 86 -12.13 2.31 0.46
CA PHE A 86 -12.98 2.62 -0.69
C PHE A 86 -14.34 1.92 -0.63
N GLY A 87 -14.81 1.63 0.58
CA GLY A 87 -16.11 1.03 0.82
C GLY A 87 -16.05 -0.40 1.34
N LYS A 88 -17.21 -0.86 1.81
CA LYS A 88 -17.38 -2.17 2.42
C LYS A 88 -17.17 -3.29 1.40
N TYR A 89 -16.69 -4.40 1.89
CA TYR A 89 -16.65 -5.63 1.11
C TYR A 89 -18.04 -6.26 1.08
N GLU A 90 -18.54 -6.47 -0.11
CA GLU A 90 -19.85 -7.10 -0.34
C GLU A 90 -19.67 -8.58 -0.71
N ASP A 91 -20.61 -9.43 -0.25
CA ASP A 91 -20.57 -10.86 -0.57
C ASP A 91 -21.20 -11.17 -1.95
N ASP A 92 -21.91 -10.22 -2.57
CA ASP A 92 -22.43 -10.36 -3.93
C ASP A 92 -21.29 -10.47 -4.96
N ILE A 93 -21.33 -11.53 -5.77
CA ILE A 93 -20.26 -11.85 -6.74
C ILE A 93 -20.12 -10.77 -7.81
N LYS A 94 -21.23 -10.17 -8.26
CA LYS A 94 -21.19 -9.14 -9.32
C LYS A 94 -20.57 -7.85 -8.79
N ILE A 95 -20.97 -7.44 -7.59
CA ILE A 95 -20.41 -6.25 -6.92
C ILE A 95 -18.92 -6.48 -6.63
N ARG A 96 -18.54 -7.66 -6.12
CA ARG A 96 -17.14 -8.01 -5.89
C ARG A 96 -16.32 -7.94 -7.16
N PHE A 97 -16.84 -8.39 -8.30
CA PHE A 97 -16.12 -8.35 -9.57
C PHE A 97 -15.79 -6.91 -9.99
N VAL A 98 -16.76 -6.01 -9.89
CA VAL A 98 -16.58 -4.58 -10.21
C VAL A 98 -15.58 -3.94 -9.23
N ASN A 99 -15.77 -4.15 -7.93
CA ASN A 99 -14.88 -3.59 -6.91
C ASN A 99 -13.46 -4.14 -7.01
N LYS A 100 -13.29 -5.41 -7.42
CA LYS A 100 -11.98 -5.98 -7.69
C LYS A 100 -11.26 -5.28 -8.85
N GLN A 101 -11.96 -4.96 -9.92
CA GLN A 101 -11.37 -4.20 -11.02
C GLN A 101 -10.96 -2.81 -10.56
N LYS A 102 -11.83 -2.14 -9.81
CA LYS A 102 -11.59 -0.81 -9.27
C LYS A 102 -10.39 -0.77 -8.32
N ILE A 103 -10.30 -1.69 -7.36
CA ILE A 103 -9.19 -1.71 -6.41
C ILE A 103 -7.85 -2.04 -7.09
N ASN A 104 -7.87 -2.86 -8.14
CA ASN A 104 -6.69 -3.13 -8.95
C ASN A 104 -6.19 -1.87 -9.66
N GLU A 105 -7.11 -1.06 -10.18
CA GLU A 105 -6.79 0.18 -10.87
C GLU A 105 -6.30 1.27 -9.89
N LEU A 106 -6.91 1.37 -8.71
CA LEU A 106 -6.46 2.25 -7.63
C LEU A 106 -5.02 1.90 -7.18
N GLU A 107 -4.72 0.62 -6.95
CA GLU A 107 -3.35 0.18 -6.60
C GLU A 107 -2.35 0.53 -7.71
N ARG A 108 -2.71 0.26 -8.97
CA ARG A 108 -1.85 0.55 -10.12
C ARG A 108 -1.56 2.05 -10.24
N GLU A 109 -2.60 2.88 -10.12
CA GLU A 109 -2.47 4.33 -10.21
C GLU A 109 -1.68 4.91 -9.03
N LEU A 110 -1.94 4.43 -7.82
CA LEU A 110 -1.18 4.79 -6.63
C LEU A 110 0.31 4.45 -6.82
N ASN A 111 0.62 3.25 -7.30
CA ASN A 111 2.01 2.84 -7.56
C ASN A 111 2.67 3.72 -8.62
N ARG A 112 1.99 4.01 -9.74
CA ARG A 112 2.49 4.88 -10.80
C ARG A 112 2.78 6.30 -10.30
N LYS A 113 1.85 6.88 -9.53
CA LYS A 113 2.01 8.22 -8.95
C LYS A 113 3.15 8.25 -7.91
N THR A 114 3.25 7.25 -7.05
CA THR A 114 4.35 7.10 -6.08
C THR A 114 5.69 6.99 -6.79
N GLN A 115 5.79 6.14 -7.81
CA GLN A 115 7.00 5.99 -8.61
C GLN A 115 7.43 7.31 -9.27
N LYS A 116 6.46 8.06 -9.84
CA LYS A 116 6.73 9.38 -10.42
C LYS A 116 7.22 10.38 -9.37
N LYS A 117 6.68 10.34 -8.15
CA LYS A 117 7.06 11.24 -7.04
C LYS A 117 8.51 11.03 -6.61
N ILE A 118 9.01 9.80 -6.64
CA ILE A 118 10.35 9.47 -6.15
C ILE A 118 11.45 9.45 -7.24
N ILE A 119 11.09 9.55 -8.53
CA ILE A 119 12.03 9.36 -9.65
C ILE A 119 13.26 10.26 -9.58
N SER A 120 13.13 11.42 -8.98
CA SER A 120 14.21 12.40 -8.81
C SER A 120 14.70 12.50 -7.36
N ASN A 121 14.26 11.61 -6.48
CA ASN A 121 14.60 11.66 -5.07
C ASN A 121 15.30 10.37 -4.62
N PRO A 122 16.66 10.36 -4.55
CA PRO A 122 17.43 9.16 -4.18
C PRO A 122 17.23 8.72 -2.73
N ASN A 123 16.59 9.55 -1.89
CA ASN A 123 16.28 9.19 -0.51
C ASN A 123 15.15 8.17 -0.37
N TYR A 124 14.52 7.79 -1.49
CA TYR A 124 13.41 6.84 -1.51
C TYR A 124 13.63 5.72 -2.51
N GLU A 125 13.22 4.52 -2.15
CA GLU A 125 13.22 3.32 -3.00
C GLU A 125 11.83 2.69 -3.02
N LEU A 126 11.26 2.41 -4.21
CA LEU A 126 10.01 1.66 -4.33
C LEU A 126 10.30 0.17 -4.52
N LEU A 127 9.93 -0.64 -3.53
CA LEU A 127 10.21 -2.08 -3.48
C LEU A 127 9.44 -2.90 -4.54
N ASN A 128 8.35 -2.37 -5.06
CA ASN A 128 7.51 -3.03 -6.06
C ASN A 128 7.11 -2.10 -7.22
N PRO A 129 8.10 -1.54 -7.97
CA PRO A 129 7.80 -0.66 -9.08
C PRO A 129 6.95 -1.38 -10.13
N TYR A 130 5.96 -0.67 -10.66
CA TYR A 130 5.09 -1.20 -11.70
C TYR A 130 5.77 -1.10 -13.06
N GLY A 131 6.13 -2.23 -13.63
CA GLY A 131 6.85 -2.28 -14.91
C GLY A 131 6.00 -2.10 -16.17
N GLY A 132 4.71 -1.90 -16.05
CA GLY A 132 3.80 -1.60 -17.17
C GLY A 132 3.59 -2.72 -18.22
N LYS A 133 4.19 -3.89 -18.05
CA LYS A 133 4.26 -4.93 -19.08
C LYS A 133 2.98 -5.76 -19.32
N TYR A 134 1.97 -5.63 -18.48
CA TYR A 134 0.77 -6.50 -18.52
C TYR A 134 -0.53 -5.75 -18.84
N ILE A 135 -0.49 -4.84 -19.81
CA ILE A 135 -1.71 -4.11 -20.15
C ILE A 135 -2.26 -4.67 -21.46
N SER A 136 -3.18 -5.62 -21.36
CA SER A 136 -4.04 -6.00 -22.49
C SER A 136 -4.94 -4.82 -22.91
N MET A 137 -5.39 -4.79 -24.17
CA MET A 137 -6.33 -3.77 -24.67
C MET A 137 -7.57 -3.63 -23.77
N VAL A 138 -8.13 -4.75 -23.30
CA VAL A 138 -9.29 -4.80 -22.38
C VAL A 138 -8.99 -4.09 -21.05
N LYS A 139 -7.75 -4.12 -20.58
CA LYS A 139 -7.34 -3.39 -19.35
C LYS A 139 -7.10 -1.90 -19.59
N LYS A 140 -6.94 -1.43 -20.82
CA LYS A 140 -6.89 0.01 -21.11
C LYS A 140 -8.23 0.68 -20.88
N GLU A 141 -9.33 0.01 -21.21
CA GLU A 141 -10.69 0.50 -20.99
C GLU A 141 -11.02 0.61 -19.49
N SER A 142 -10.50 -0.30 -18.66
CA SER A 142 -10.69 -0.24 -17.21
C SER A 142 -9.92 0.88 -16.50
N ARG A 143 -9.01 1.59 -17.19
CA ARG A 143 -8.25 2.72 -16.58
C ARG A 143 -9.09 3.97 -16.36
N ASN A 144 -10.20 4.11 -17.05
CA ASN A 144 -11.11 5.25 -16.92
C ASN A 144 -12.22 5.02 -15.89
N ILE A 145 -12.12 3.97 -15.06
CA ILE A 145 -13.11 3.68 -14.03
C ILE A 145 -12.94 4.50 -12.75
N LEU A 146 -11.80 5.18 -12.60
CA LEU A 146 -11.53 6.05 -11.46
C LEU A 146 -12.05 7.45 -11.74
N ASN A 147 -12.77 8.02 -10.77
CA ASN A 147 -13.23 9.39 -10.83
C ASN A 147 -12.20 10.36 -10.24
N GLU A 148 -12.45 11.67 -10.37
CA GLU A 148 -11.54 12.71 -9.91
C GLU A 148 -11.36 12.72 -8.38
N GLU A 149 -12.41 12.40 -7.63
CA GLU A 149 -12.35 12.31 -6.16
C GLU A 149 -11.39 11.19 -5.74
N GLU A 150 -11.50 10.02 -6.34
CA GLU A 150 -10.62 8.87 -6.07
C GLU A 150 -9.17 9.18 -6.41
N LEU A 151 -8.93 9.85 -7.54
CA LEU A 151 -7.59 10.30 -7.92
C LEU A 151 -7.02 11.32 -6.92
N SER A 152 -7.85 12.27 -6.46
CA SER A 152 -7.47 13.24 -5.41
C SER A 152 -7.16 12.58 -4.07
N ILE A 153 -7.91 11.52 -3.71
CA ILE A 153 -7.62 10.74 -2.50
C ILE A 153 -6.24 10.07 -2.59
N LEU A 154 -5.87 9.52 -3.75
CA LEU A 154 -4.55 8.92 -3.95
C LEU A 154 -3.44 9.96 -3.81
N ASP A 155 -3.62 11.18 -4.34
CA ASP A 155 -2.65 12.27 -4.21
C ASP A 155 -2.46 12.67 -2.75
N ARG A 156 -3.55 12.85 -1.99
CA ARG A 156 -3.50 13.14 -0.55
C ARG A 156 -2.84 12.01 0.27
N LEU A 157 -3.06 10.75 -0.13
CA LEU A 157 -2.43 9.61 0.52
C LEU A 157 -0.90 9.65 0.32
N ILE A 158 -0.46 9.96 -0.90
CA ILE A 158 0.96 10.12 -1.22
C ILE A 158 1.55 11.30 -0.43
N GLU A 159 0.91 12.47 -0.48
CA GLU A 159 1.37 13.65 0.26
C GLU A 159 1.55 13.34 1.74
N LYS A 160 0.54 12.71 2.37
CA LYS A 160 0.60 12.35 3.78
C LYS A 160 1.76 11.39 4.08
N ALA A 161 2.00 10.41 3.23
CA ALA A 161 3.10 9.46 3.41
C ALA A 161 4.48 10.13 3.30
N PHE A 162 4.63 11.20 2.51
CA PHE A 162 5.90 11.91 2.34
C PHE A 162 6.11 13.05 3.33
N LEU A 163 5.04 13.64 3.92
CA LEU A 163 5.14 14.74 4.89
C LEU A 163 5.83 14.33 6.21
N VAL A 164 5.66 13.10 6.64
CA VAL A 164 6.23 12.60 7.92
C VAL A 164 7.74 12.74 7.99
N HIS A 165 8.44 12.74 6.85
CA HIS A 165 9.90 12.82 6.81
C HIS A 165 10.45 14.21 6.46
N THR A 166 9.60 15.19 6.21
CA THR A 166 10.05 16.58 6.01
C THR A 166 10.15 17.34 7.33
N GLU A 167 9.46 16.91 8.39
CA GLU A 167 9.50 17.56 9.71
C GLU A 167 10.70 17.13 10.56
N ASP A 168 11.33 15.98 10.30
CA ASP A 168 12.52 15.50 11.01
C ASP A 168 13.87 15.99 10.39
N ALA A 169 13.80 16.88 9.41
CA ALA A 169 14.98 17.39 8.68
C ALA A 169 15.48 18.75 9.17
N TYR A 170 14.99 19.27 10.31
CA TYR A 170 15.43 20.53 10.92
C TYR A 170 15.92 20.35 12.34
#